data_cf218234c08a2cc3cb047b700424c7eb
#
_entry.id   cf218234c08a2cc3cb047b700424c7eb
#
_cell.length_a   1.000
_cell.length_b   1.000
_cell.length_c   1.000
_cell.angle_alpha   90.00
_cell.angle_beta   90.00
_cell.angle_gamma   90.00
#
_symmetry.space_group_name_H-M   'P 1'
#
loop_
_entity.id
_entity.type
_entity.pdbx_description
1 polymer ?
#
loop_
_entity_poly.entity_id
_entity_poly.type
_entity_poly.pdbx_seq_one_letter_code
_entity_poly.pdbx_strand_id
1 'polypeptide(L)'
;MPLPKIATPSYTLELPSTEQEIKYRPFLVKEEKLLVLALESEDTKQITNAIKTVIKSCIETKNIKVELLPTFDIEYLFLNIRGKSVGEEIEVNIICPDDEETIVPIKINVDDIQVQKNPEHINKIKLDDSIMMEMKYPSLEQFIKSNFDLSADSTMDQSFELIGSCIDKIYTEEEVWVAADVTKKELMDFLDQMNTNQFKQIEKFFETMPKLSHKIKVKNPKTEVESEVVLEGLSSFFA
;
A
#
# COMPACT_ATOMS: atom_id res chain seq x y z
N MET A 1 -7.35 44.76 -2.72
CA MET A 1 -6.63 44.14 -1.58
C MET A 1 -6.72 42.60 -1.76
N PRO A 2 -5.62 41.87 -1.63
CA PRO A 2 -5.70 40.42 -1.68
C PRO A 2 -6.48 39.88 -0.46
N LEU A 3 -7.19 38.78 -0.64
CA LEU A 3 -7.87 38.09 0.46
C LEU A 3 -6.86 37.54 1.47
N PRO A 4 -7.24 37.42 2.76
CA PRO A 4 -6.35 36.87 3.78
C PRO A 4 -6.01 35.42 3.48
N LYS A 5 -4.79 35.01 3.81
CA LYS A 5 -4.39 33.60 3.73
C LYS A 5 -4.92 32.85 4.95
N ILE A 6 -5.53 31.69 4.72
CA ILE A 6 -5.99 30.79 5.79
C ILE A 6 -4.80 29.94 6.22
N ALA A 7 -4.51 29.94 7.53
CA ALA A 7 -3.49 29.07 8.09
C ALA A 7 -3.96 27.60 8.07
N THR A 8 -3.08 26.71 7.68
CA THR A 8 -3.33 25.26 7.69
C THR A 8 -2.52 24.63 8.83
N PRO A 9 -3.11 23.76 9.67
CA PRO A 9 -2.37 23.06 10.70
C PRO A 9 -1.34 22.11 10.07
N SER A 10 -0.26 21.84 10.80
CA SER A 10 0.78 20.90 10.43
C SER A 10 0.83 19.78 11.48
N TYR A 11 1.00 18.56 11.03
CA TYR A 11 1.08 17.33 11.84
C TYR A 11 2.38 16.60 11.55
N THR A 12 2.74 15.68 12.43
CA THR A 12 3.88 14.79 12.23
C THR A 12 3.44 13.34 12.29
N LEU A 13 4.08 12.50 11.51
CA LEU A 13 3.99 11.04 11.59
C LEU A 13 5.36 10.45 11.29
N GLU A 14 5.56 9.19 11.72
CA GLU A 14 6.76 8.43 11.46
C GLU A 14 6.47 7.41 10.36
N LEU A 15 7.31 7.38 9.30
CA LEU A 15 7.16 6.41 8.22
C LEU A 15 7.44 5.00 8.72
N PRO A 16 6.52 4.04 8.54
CA PRO A 16 6.72 2.66 8.99
C PRO A 16 7.97 1.96 8.43
N SER A 17 8.39 2.30 7.19
CA SER A 17 9.54 1.66 6.54
C SER A 17 10.89 2.10 7.07
N THR A 18 11.03 3.39 7.40
CA THR A 18 12.32 4.03 7.69
C THR A 18 12.41 4.66 9.07
N GLU A 19 11.30 4.72 9.82
CA GLU A 19 11.19 5.43 11.09
C GLU A 19 11.53 6.93 10.97
N GLN A 20 11.47 7.46 9.75
CA GLN A 20 11.70 8.87 9.48
C GLN A 20 10.47 9.70 9.84
N GLU A 21 10.64 10.73 10.67
CA GLU A 21 9.58 11.69 10.95
C GLU A 21 9.28 12.56 9.72
N ILE A 22 8.01 12.60 9.34
CA ILE A 22 7.49 13.44 8.26
C ILE A 22 6.50 14.46 8.81
N LYS A 23 6.68 15.72 8.40
CA LYS A 23 5.68 16.78 8.59
C LYS A 23 4.75 16.80 7.40
N TYR A 24 3.45 16.87 7.68
CA TYR A 24 2.42 16.96 6.67
C TYR A 24 1.27 17.85 7.11
N ARG A 25 0.50 18.33 6.16
CA ARG A 25 -0.75 19.05 6.36
C ARG A 25 -1.95 18.29 5.80
N PRO A 26 -3.16 18.55 6.27
CA PRO A 26 -4.37 18.08 5.62
C PRO A 26 -4.42 18.54 4.16
N PHE A 27 -5.14 17.81 3.32
CA PHE A 27 -5.43 18.33 1.98
C PHE A 27 -6.51 19.43 2.07
N LEU A 28 -6.45 20.34 1.12
CA LEU A 28 -7.39 21.44 0.99
C LEU A 28 -8.44 21.08 -0.09
N VAL A 29 -9.47 21.90 -0.21
CA VAL A 29 -10.52 21.73 -1.22
C VAL A 29 -9.97 21.57 -2.66
N LYS A 30 -8.84 22.20 -2.96
CA LYS A 30 -8.20 22.07 -4.29
C LYS A 30 -7.63 20.66 -4.54
N GLU A 31 -7.04 20.01 -3.52
CA GLU A 31 -6.54 18.66 -3.60
C GLU A 31 -7.72 17.65 -3.58
N GLU A 32 -8.75 17.90 -2.78
CA GLU A 32 -9.97 17.09 -2.78
C GLU A 32 -10.65 17.07 -4.15
N LYS A 33 -10.83 18.24 -4.78
CA LYS A 33 -11.36 18.33 -6.16
C LYS A 33 -10.51 17.54 -7.16
N LEU A 34 -9.19 17.59 -7.02
CA LEU A 34 -8.30 16.83 -7.89
C LEU A 34 -8.53 15.31 -7.74
N LEU A 35 -8.70 14.82 -6.51
CA LEU A 35 -8.98 13.39 -6.26
C LEU A 35 -10.34 12.99 -6.82
N VAL A 36 -11.40 13.77 -6.56
CA VAL A 36 -12.75 13.47 -7.06
C VAL A 36 -12.78 13.41 -8.59
N LEU A 37 -12.20 14.41 -9.26
CA LEU A 37 -12.15 14.44 -10.74
C LEU A 37 -11.35 13.27 -11.31
N ALA A 38 -10.27 12.87 -10.64
CA ALA A 38 -9.48 11.72 -11.08
C ALA A 38 -10.25 10.40 -10.90
N LEU A 39 -10.95 10.21 -9.80
CA LEU A 39 -11.79 9.03 -9.56
C LEU A 39 -12.95 8.94 -10.56
N GLU A 40 -13.62 10.08 -10.85
CA GLU A 40 -14.70 10.14 -11.84
C GLU A 40 -14.23 9.83 -13.29
N SER A 41 -12.93 9.99 -13.56
CA SER A 41 -12.39 9.69 -14.90
C SER A 41 -12.24 8.20 -15.16
N GLU A 42 -12.24 7.34 -14.13
CA GLU A 42 -11.97 5.90 -14.20
C GLU A 42 -10.62 5.54 -14.89
N ASP A 43 -9.73 6.53 -15.06
CA ASP A 43 -8.42 6.38 -15.70
C ASP A 43 -7.35 6.18 -14.64
N THR A 44 -6.80 4.96 -14.55
CA THR A 44 -5.76 4.59 -13.59
C THR A 44 -4.55 5.53 -13.59
N LYS A 45 -4.17 6.09 -14.77
CA LYS A 45 -3.05 7.04 -14.85
C LYS A 45 -3.41 8.40 -14.24
N GLN A 46 -4.63 8.88 -14.45
CA GLN A 46 -5.09 10.13 -13.85
C GLN A 46 -5.21 9.98 -12.33
N ILE A 47 -5.76 8.86 -11.85
CA ILE A 47 -5.85 8.53 -10.42
C ILE A 47 -4.45 8.48 -9.80
N THR A 48 -3.49 7.79 -10.45
CA THR A 48 -2.08 7.72 -10.01
C THR A 48 -1.47 9.11 -9.83
N ASN A 49 -1.61 9.96 -10.86
CA ASN A 49 -1.05 11.30 -10.84
C ASN A 49 -1.71 12.20 -9.79
N ALA A 50 -3.01 12.06 -9.59
CA ALA A 50 -3.75 12.81 -8.58
C ALA A 50 -3.29 12.44 -7.16
N ILE A 51 -3.26 11.16 -6.81
CA ILE A 51 -2.80 10.68 -5.49
C ILE A 51 -1.37 11.13 -5.23
N LYS A 52 -0.47 10.93 -6.19
CA LYS A 52 0.92 11.40 -6.10
C LYS A 52 1.01 12.91 -5.86
N THR A 53 0.23 13.69 -6.61
CA THR A 53 0.21 15.16 -6.50
C THR A 53 -0.32 15.59 -5.15
N VAL A 54 -1.38 14.96 -4.66
CA VAL A 54 -1.99 15.27 -3.34
C VAL A 54 -1.01 14.95 -2.22
N ILE A 55 -0.44 13.74 -2.19
CA ILE A 55 0.53 13.36 -1.16
C ILE A 55 1.73 14.30 -1.17
N LYS A 56 2.32 14.58 -2.35
CA LYS A 56 3.44 15.54 -2.49
C LYS A 56 3.09 16.94 -2.01
N SER A 57 1.86 17.40 -2.28
CA SER A 57 1.41 18.73 -1.86
C SER A 57 1.17 18.84 -0.37
N CYS A 58 0.85 17.72 0.28
CA CYS A 58 0.56 17.64 1.71
C CYS A 58 1.83 17.43 2.56
N ILE A 59 2.86 16.79 2.02
CA ILE A 59 4.13 16.60 2.72
C ILE A 59 4.91 17.94 2.76
N GLU A 60 5.31 18.36 3.97
CA GLU A 60 6.11 19.57 4.21
C GLU A 60 7.60 19.25 4.38
N THR A 61 7.94 18.02 4.74
CA THR A 61 9.33 17.55 4.85
C THR A 61 9.97 17.51 3.47
N LYS A 62 11.14 18.14 3.33
CA LYS A 62 11.88 18.18 2.06
C LYS A 62 12.54 16.83 1.75
N ASN A 63 12.81 16.61 0.46
CA ASN A 63 13.54 15.45 -0.08
C ASN A 63 12.84 14.10 0.05
N ILE A 64 11.55 14.07 0.34
CA ILE A 64 10.76 12.84 0.29
C ILE A 64 10.35 12.57 -1.16
N LYS A 65 10.79 11.42 -1.69
CA LYS A 65 10.41 10.92 -3.02
C LYS A 65 9.26 9.95 -2.88
N VAL A 66 8.03 10.44 -3.00
CA VAL A 66 6.81 9.65 -2.84
C VAL A 66 6.79 8.42 -3.75
N GLU A 67 7.40 8.52 -4.93
CA GLU A 67 7.47 7.43 -5.91
C GLU A 67 8.30 6.23 -5.45
N LEU A 68 9.22 6.46 -4.51
CA LEU A 68 10.12 5.43 -3.98
C LEU A 68 9.63 4.86 -2.64
N LEU A 69 8.55 5.41 -2.07
CA LEU A 69 7.99 4.88 -0.84
C LEU A 69 7.33 3.53 -1.08
N PRO A 70 7.46 2.59 -0.14
CA PRO A 70 6.67 1.36 -0.13
C PRO A 70 5.17 1.62 -0.13
N THR A 71 4.41 0.67 -0.65
CA THR A 71 2.95 0.74 -0.72
C THR A 71 2.32 1.03 0.64
N PHE A 72 2.74 0.33 1.68
CA PHE A 72 2.21 0.48 3.03
C PHE A 72 2.53 1.86 3.66
N ASP A 73 3.64 2.51 3.30
CA ASP A 73 3.94 3.89 3.71
C ASP A 73 2.99 4.88 3.03
N ILE A 74 2.71 4.66 1.75
CA ILE A 74 1.79 5.48 0.96
C ILE A 74 0.37 5.36 1.51
N GLU A 75 -0.07 4.14 1.80
CA GLU A 75 -1.37 3.87 2.43
C GLU A 75 -1.49 4.56 3.78
N TYR A 76 -0.47 4.42 4.62
CA TYR A 76 -0.43 5.03 5.95
C TYR A 76 -0.43 6.56 5.89
N LEU A 77 0.39 7.14 5.00
CA LEU A 77 0.42 8.58 4.75
C LEU A 77 -0.95 9.11 4.28
N PHE A 78 -1.53 8.47 3.26
CA PHE A 78 -2.80 8.88 2.69
C PHE A 78 -3.94 8.81 3.71
N LEU A 79 -3.99 7.71 4.49
CA LEU A 79 -4.96 7.52 5.55
C LEU A 79 -4.89 8.65 6.60
N ASN A 80 -3.68 8.97 7.08
CA ASN A 80 -3.46 10.02 8.06
C ASN A 80 -3.78 11.41 7.51
N ILE A 81 -3.35 11.73 6.27
CA ILE A 81 -3.69 12.99 5.60
C ILE A 81 -5.21 13.14 5.50
N ARG A 82 -5.91 12.08 5.07
CA ARG A 82 -7.38 12.08 4.96
C ARG A 82 -8.06 12.24 6.32
N GLY A 83 -7.61 11.50 7.33
CA GLY A 83 -8.14 11.60 8.70
C GLY A 83 -8.10 13.03 9.23
N LYS A 84 -6.98 13.72 9.05
CA LYS A 84 -6.84 15.14 9.45
C LYS A 84 -7.57 16.13 8.55
N SER A 85 -8.04 15.70 7.36
CA SER A 85 -8.74 16.56 6.39
C SER A 85 -10.26 16.49 6.54
N VAL A 86 -10.81 15.28 6.69
CA VAL A 86 -12.26 15.00 6.63
C VAL A 86 -12.83 14.55 7.98
N GLY A 87 -11.96 14.00 8.85
CA GLY A 87 -12.32 13.47 10.17
C GLY A 87 -11.57 12.18 10.48
N GLU A 88 -11.31 11.99 11.76
CA GLU A 88 -10.52 10.86 12.26
C GLU A 88 -11.33 9.57 12.42
N GLU A 89 -12.67 9.64 12.37
CA GLU A 89 -13.54 8.47 12.35
C GLU A 89 -13.87 8.05 10.92
N ILE A 90 -13.73 6.74 10.66
CA ILE A 90 -14.13 6.09 9.42
C ILE A 90 -15.26 5.13 9.76
N GLU A 91 -16.35 5.16 8.99
CA GLU A 91 -17.43 4.16 9.07
C GLU A 91 -17.23 3.15 7.93
N VAL A 92 -17.12 1.87 8.28
CA VAL A 92 -16.97 0.76 7.35
C VAL A 92 -18.13 -0.22 7.52
N ASN A 93 -18.63 -0.74 6.41
CA ASN A 93 -19.69 -1.73 6.40
C ASN A 93 -19.08 -3.14 6.33
N ILE A 94 -19.23 -3.91 7.40
CA ILE A 94 -18.66 -5.25 7.50
C ILE A 94 -19.72 -6.30 7.28
N ILE A 95 -19.48 -7.19 6.33
CA ILE A 95 -20.28 -8.40 6.14
C ILE A 95 -19.88 -9.40 7.22
N CYS A 96 -20.85 -9.86 8.00
CA CYS A 96 -20.61 -10.84 9.07
C CYS A 96 -20.16 -12.18 8.50
N PRO A 97 -18.99 -12.74 8.94
CA PRO A 97 -18.45 -13.98 8.36
C PRO A 97 -19.28 -15.23 8.64
N ASP A 98 -20.16 -15.19 9.64
CA ASP A 98 -20.96 -16.33 10.07
C ASP A 98 -22.17 -16.62 9.17
N ASP A 99 -22.76 -15.60 8.54
CA ASP A 99 -23.89 -15.76 7.63
C ASP A 99 -23.65 -15.18 6.23
N GLU A 100 -22.55 -14.45 6.03
CA GLU A 100 -22.14 -13.82 4.75
C GLU A 100 -23.19 -12.87 4.12
N GLU A 101 -24.21 -12.50 4.91
CA GLU A 101 -25.34 -11.67 4.44
C GLU A 101 -25.52 -10.39 5.29
N THR A 102 -25.32 -10.51 6.60
CA THR A 102 -25.62 -9.41 7.53
C THR A 102 -24.50 -8.37 7.50
N ILE A 103 -24.87 -7.13 7.21
CA ILE A 103 -23.95 -5.99 7.17
C ILE A 103 -24.06 -5.22 8.48
N VAL A 104 -22.92 -4.95 9.12
CA VAL A 104 -22.84 -4.16 10.36
C VAL A 104 -21.94 -2.96 10.12
N PRO A 105 -22.45 -1.72 10.29
CA PRO A 105 -21.62 -0.53 10.25
C PRO A 105 -20.76 -0.43 11.52
N ILE A 106 -19.46 -0.26 11.34
CA ILE A 106 -18.50 -0.11 12.44
C ILE A 106 -17.72 1.18 12.25
N LYS A 107 -17.56 1.93 13.34
CA LYS A 107 -16.71 3.12 13.38
C LYS A 107 -15.33 2.76 13.87
N ILE A 108 -14.33 3.18 13.14
CA ILE A 108 -12.90 2.95 13.42
C ILE A 108 -12.19 4.30 13.48
N ASN A 109 -11.35 4.50 14.49
CA ASN A 109 -10.50 5.68 14.54
C ASN A 109 -9.26 5.44 13.66
N VAL A 110 -8.90 6.43 12.83
CA VAL A 110 -7.70 6.38 11.97
C VAL A 110 -6.44 6.10 12.76
N ASP A 111 -6.32 6.64 13.98
CA ASP A 111 -5.14 6.48 14.82
C ASP A 111 -4.97 5.02 15.33
N ASP A 112 -6.04 4.21 15.30
CA ASP A 112 -6.00 2.78 15.67
C ASP A 112 -5.50 1.89 14.52
N ILE A 113 -5.45 2.41 13.29
CA ILE A 113 -5.02 1.69 12.10
C ILE A 113 -3.50 1.84 11.95
N GLN A 114 -2.78 0.73 12.01
CA GLN A 114 -1.32 0.73 11.99
C GLN A 114 -0.76 -0.23 10.94
N VAL A 115 0.46 0.05 10.49
CA VAL A 115 1.20 -0.89 9.66
C VAL A 115 1.76 -2.00 10.54
N GLN A 116 1.28 -3.22 10.31
CA GLN A 116 1.75 -4.41 11.03
C GLN A 116 3.02 -4.93 10.36
N LYS A 117 4.07 -5.11 11.18
CA LYS A 117 5.35 -5.67 10.74
C LYS A 117 5.45 -7.12 11.23
N ASN A 118 5.72 -8.06 10.33
CA ASN A 118 6.00 -9.45 10.69
C ASN A 118 7.48 -9.60 11.07
N PRO A 119 7.83 -10.06 12.27
CA PRO A 119 9.22 -10.22 12.70
C PRO A 119 10.01 -11.26 11.87
N GLU A 120 9.31 -12.17 11.17
CA GLU A 120 9.94 -13.15 10.27
C GLU A 120 10.15 -12.63 8.84
N HIS A 121 9.76 -11.38 8.57
CA HIS A 121 9.90 -10.82 7.23
C HIS A 121 11.37 -10.60 6.87
N ILE A 122 11.75 -11.12 5.70
CA ILE A 122 13.07 -10.95 5.13
C ILE A 122 12.95 -10.53 3.67
N ASN A 123 13.77 -9.57 3.26
CA ASN A 123 13.84 -9.12 1.86
C ASN A 123 14.99 -9.75 1.08
N LYS A 124 15.87 -10.51 1.76
CA LYS A 124 16.99 -11.23 1.14
C LYS A 124 16.66 -12.71 1.07
N ILE A 125 16.43 -13.20 -0.13
CA ILE A 125 16.00 -14.56 -0.40
C ILE A 125 17.21 -15.34 -0.90
N LYS A 126 17.53 -16.45 -0.23
CA LYS A 126 18.53 -17.41 -0.68
C LYS A 126 17.89 -18.38 -1.67
N LEU A 127 18.21 -18.26 -2.96
CA LEU A 127 17.67 -19.15 -4.00
C LEU A 127 18.38 -20.51 -4.02
N ASP A 128 19.69 -20.50 -3.84
CA ASP A 128 20.54 -21.70 -3.65
C ASP A 128 21.82 -21.33 -2.89
N ASP A 129 22.84 -22.21 -2.91
CA ASP A 129 24.09 -21.95 -2.17
C ASP A 129 24.95 -20.83 -2.76
N SER A 130 24.71 -20.44 -4.01
CA SER A 130 25.51 -19.46 -4.73
C SER A 130 24.72 -18.18 -5.08
N ILE A 131 23.39 -18.25 -5.17
CA ILE A 131 22.56 -17.14 -5.67
C ILE A 131 21.66 -16.60 -4.57
N MET A 132 21.77 -15.30 -4.36
CA MET A 132 20.92 -14.52 -3.47
C MET A 132 20.10 -13.51 -4.30
N MET A 133 18.87 -13.28 -3.90
CA MET A 133 17.99 -12.26 -4.47
C MET A 133 17.53 -11.29 -3.38
N GLU A 134 17.62 -10.00 -3.65
CA GLU A 134 17.08 -8.97 -2.76
C GLU A 134 15.81 -8.37 -3.38
N MET A 135 14.76 -8.36 -2.57
CA MET A 135 13.46 -7.83 -2.95
C MET A 135 13.27 -6.41 -2.42
N LYS A 136 12.56 -5.60 -3.18
CA LYS A 136 12.02 -4.29 -2.76
C LYS A 136 10.51 -4.35 -2.70
N TYR A 137 9.91 -3.49 -1.90
CA TYR A 137 8.46 -3.42 -1.77
C TYR A 137 7.79 -2.87 -3.04
N PRO A 138 6.53 -3.26 -3.28
CA PRO A 138 5.74 -2.68 -4.37
C PRO A 138 5.70 -1.16 -4.32
N SER A 139 5.70 -0.52 -5.48
CA SER A 139 5.72 0.93 -5.65
C SER A 139 4.32 1.54 -5.64
N LEU A 140 4.28 2.89 -5.71
CA LEU A 140 3.02 3.64 -5.87
C LEU A 140 2.19 3.17 -7.08
N GLU A 141 2.83 2.78 -8.18
CA GLU A 141 2.11 2.31 -9.36
C GLU A 141 1.37 1.00 -9.09
N GLN A 142 2.01 0.05 -8.38
CA GLN A 142 1.37 -1.19 -7.96
C GLN A 142 0.26 -0.92 -6.92
N PHE A 143 0.48 -0.01 -5.98
CA PHE A 143 -0.53 0.42 -5.02
C PHE A 143 -1.82 0.85 -5.71
N ILE A 144 -1.71 1.66 -6.75
CA ILE A 144 -2.88 2.19 -7.44
C ILE A 144 -3.58 1.11 -8.26
N LYS A 145 -2.83 0.26 -8.95
CA LYS A 145 -3.41 -0.89 -9.64
C LYS A 145 -4.23 -1.78 -8.71
N SER A 146 -3.71 -2.07 -7.52
CA SER A 146 -4.40 -2.94 -6.56
C SER A 146 -5.62 -2.32 -5.89
N ASN A 147 -5.67 -0.98 -5.76
CA ASN A 147 -6.76 -0.31 -5.02
C ASN A 147 -7.80 0.37 -5.92
N PHE A 148 -7.46 0.71 -7.16
CA PHE A 148 -8.32 1.54 -8.02
C PHE A 148 -8.53 0.98 -9.43
N ASP A 149 -7.84 -0.09 -9.84
CA ASP A 149 -8.07 -0.73 -11.13
C ASP A 149 -9.18 -1.78 -11.04
N LEU A 150 -10.40 -1.37 -11.37
CA LEU A 150 -11.59 -2.24 -11.35
C LEU A 150 -11.60 -3.28 -12.49
N SER A 151 -10.67 -3.19 -13.45
CA SER A 151 -10.60 -4.10 -14.61
C SER A 151 -9.67 -5.30 -14.40
N ALA A 152 -8.97 -5.35 -13.27
CA ALA A 152 -7.94 -6.34 -13.03
C ALA A 152 -8.49 -7.65 -12.43
N ASP A 153 -9.02 -8.52 -13.28
CA ASP A 153 -8.86 -9.94 -13.03
C ASP A 153 -7.36 -10.23 -13.04
N SER A 154 -6.77 -10.47 -11.85
CA SER A 154 -5.33 -10.72 -11.73
C SER A 154 -4.95 -11.98 -12.52
N THR A 155 -4.44 -11.79 -13.72
CA THR A 155 -3.92 -12.90 -14.53
C THR A 155 -2.57 -13.34 -13.95
N MET A 156 -2.20 -14.61 -14.21
CA MET A 156 -0.90 -15.13 -13.80
C MET A 156 0.26 -14.25 -14.29
N ASP A 157 0.14 -13.71 -15.51
CA ASP A 157 1.13 -12.80 -16.10
C ASP A 157 1.29 -11.50 -15.29
N GLN A 158 0.20 -10.91 -14.79
CA GLN A 158 0.25 -9.70 -13.96
C GLN A 158 0.93 -9.96 -12.61
N SER A 159 0.70 -11.14 -12.02
CA SER A 159 1.39 -11.54 -10.78
C SER A 159 2.89 -11.68 -11.00
N PHE A 160 3.31 -12.30 -12.08
CA PHE A 160 4.73 -12.41 -12.45
C PHE A 160 5.35 -11.05 -12.76
N GLU A 161 4.63 -10.14 -13.42
CA GLU A 161 5.09 -8.77 -13.65
C GLU A 161 5.27 -8.00 -12.34
N LEU A 162 4.35 -8.16 -11.39
CA LEU A 162 4.48 -7.56 -10.06
C LEU A 162 5.73 -8.09 -9.35
N ILE A 163 5.91 -9.42 -9.30
CA ILE A 163 7.08 -10.07 -8.71
C ILE A 163 8.36 -9.52 -9.34
N GLY A 164 8.48 -9.53 -10.67
CA GLY A 164 9.65 -9.03 -11.38
C GLY A 164 9.96 -7.56 -11.06
N SER A 165 8.93 -6.71 -10.93
CA SER A 165 9.09 -5.31 -10.56
C SER A 165 9.56 -5.10 -9.12
N CYS A 166 9.38 -6.09 -8.26
CA CYS A 166 9.79 -6.09 -6.86
C CYS A 166 11.20 -6.70 -6.65
N ILE A 167 11.85 -7.20 -7.68
CA ILE A 167 13.28 -7.57 -7.59
C ILE A 167 14.10 -6.28 -7.58
N ASP A 168 15.00 -6.14 -6.59
CA ASP A 168 15.96 -5.04 -6.54
C ASP A 168 17.27 -5.44 -7.19
N LYS A 169 17.85 -6.54 -6.75
CA LYS A 169 19.07 -7.12 -7.33
C LYS A 169 19.16 -8.62 -7.10
N ILE A 170 19.90 -9.26 -7.98
CA ILE A 170 20.33 -10.66 -7.88
C ILE A 170 21.84 -10.65 -7.77
N TYR A 171 22.43 -11.48 -6.92
CA TYR A 171 23.87 -11.49 -6.75
C TYR A 171 24.42 -12.87 -6.35
N THR A 172 25.66 -13.09 -6.73
CA THR A 172 26.49 -14.21 -6.30
C THR A 172 27.68 -13.66 -5.50
N GLU A 173 28.63 -14.51 -5.14
CA GLU A 173 29.88 -14.05 -4.52
C GLU A 173 30.74 -13.21 -5.48
N GLU A 174 30.60 -13.40 -6.81
CA GLU A 174 31.45 -12.78 -7.84
C GLU A 174 30.76 -11.62 -8.56
N GLU A 175 29.43 -11.65 -8.74
CA GLU A 175 28.69 -10.73 -9.60
C GLU A 175 27.39 -10.21 -8.96
N VAL A 176 27.00 -9.00 -9.37
CA VAL A 176 25.73 -8.36 -8.96
C VAL A 176 24.98 -7.86 -10.19
N TRP A 177 23.73 -8.27 -10.34
CA TRP A 177 22.80 -7.79 -11.36
C TRP A 177 21.74 -6.92 -10.70
N VAL A 178 21.76 -5.62 -10.99
CA VAL A 178 20.74 -4.68 -10.50
C VAL A 178 19.54 -4.74 -11.46
N ALA A 179 18.34 -4.93 -10.94
CA ALA A 179 17.14 -5.09 -11.77
C ALA A 179 16.86 -3.89 -12.68
N ALA A 180 17.33 -2.69 -12.31
CA ALA A 180 17.22 -1.50 -13.16
C ALA A 180 18.05 -1.56 -14.45
N ASP A 181 19.12 -2.37 -14.47
CA ASP A 181 20.03 -2.52 -15.59
C ASP A 181 19.69 -3.75 -16.46
N VAL A 182 18.72 -4.56 -16.03
CA VAL A 182 18.28 -5.80 -16.68
C VAL A 182 16.95 -5.57 -17.37
N THR A 183 16.73 -6.17 -18.52
CA THR A 183 15.45 -6.04 -19.23
C THR A 183 14.33 -6.82 -18.55
N LYS A 184 13.08 -6.35 -18.71
CA LYS A 184 11.91 -7.06 -18.19
C LYS A 184 11.87 -8.52 -18.65
N LYS A 185 12.26 -8.80 -19.91
CA LYS A 185 12.29 -10.15 -20.45
C LYS A 185 13.29 -11.04 -19.72
N GLU A 186 14.50 -10.55 -19.46
CA GLU A 186 15.54 -11.30 -18.74
C GLU A 186 15.11 -11.61 -17.31
N LEU A 187 14.40 -10.68 -16.64
CA LEU A 187 13.82 -10.94 -15.31
C LEU A 187 12.74 -12.03 -15.35
N MET A 188 11.87 -12.00 -16.37
CA MET A 188 10.85 -13.05 -16.54
C MET A 188 11.48 -14.40 -16.84
N ASP A 189 12.43 -14.45 -17.78
CA ASP A 189 13.19 -15.67 -18.11
C ASP A 189 13.95 -16.23 -16.89
N PHE A 190 14.38 -15.36 -15.97
CA PHE A 190 14.99 -15.78 -14.71
C PHE A 190 13.97 -16.38 -13.74
N LEU A 191 12.80 -15.76 -13.59
CA LEU A 191 11.73 -16.30 -12.73
C LEU A 191 11.23 -17.66 -13.24
N ASP A 192 11.13 -17.84 -14.55
CA ASP A 192 10.70 -19.10 -15.19
C ASP A 192 11.67 -20.27 -14.95
N GLN A 193 12.93 -19.99 -14.60
CA GLN A 193 13.93 -21.00 -14.27
C GLN A 193 13.82 -21.50 -12.82
N MET A 194 13.03 -20.84 -11.98
CA MET A 194 12.92 -21.19 -10.57
C MET A 194 12.12 -22.48 -10.36
N ASN A 195 12.57 -23.27 -9.42
CA ASN A 195 11.77 -24.38 -8.93
C ASN A 195 10.71 -23.91 -7.92
N THR A 196 9.74 -24.77 -7.62
CA THR A 196 8.62 -24.47 -6.71
C THR A 196 9.07 -24.02 -5.32
N ASN A 197 10.18 -24.54 -4.78
CA ASN A 197 10.65 -24.16 -3.44
C ASN A 197 11.26 -22.77 -3.44
N GLN A 198 11.97 -22.39 -4.50
CA GLN A 198 12.50 -21.04 -4.68
C GLN A 198 11.37 -20.03 -4.85
N PHE A 199 10.37 -20.35 -5.66
CA PHE A 199 9.19 -19.50 -5.86
C PHE A 199 8.40 -19.28 -4.57
N LYS A 200 8.20 -20.31 -3.74
CA LYS A 200 7.55 -20.19 -2.43
C LYS A 200 8.25 -19.20 -1.48
N GLN A 201 9.55 -19.00 -1.61
CA GLN A 201 10.25 -17.99 -0.79
C GLN A 201 9.91 -16.57 -1.23
N ILE A 202 9.64 -16.37 -2.54
CA ILE A 202 9.14 -15.10 -3.06
C ILE A 202 7.70 -14.87 -2.55
N GLU A 203 6.84 -15.88 -2.63
CA GLU A 203 5.47 -15.80 -2.08
C GLU A 203 5.50 -15.41 -0.60
N LYS A 204 6.39 -16.03 0.20
CA LYS A 204 6.58 -15.71 1.62
C LYS A 204 6.98 -14.23 1.83
N PHE A 205 7.76 -13.62 0.94
CA PHE A 205 8.08 -12.20 1.02
C PHE A 205 6.81 -11.34 0.95
N PHE A 206 5.89 -11.60 -0.01
CA PHE A 206 4.64 -10.87 -0.15
C PHE A 206 3.65 -11.15 0.99
N GLU A 207 3.59 -12.39 1.47
CA GLU A 207 2.74 -12.76 2.61
C GLU A 207 3.15 -12.05 3.89
N THR A 208 4.45 -11.92 4.13
CA THR A 208 5.02 -11.40 5.38
C THR A 208 5.38 -9.92 5.33
N MET A 209 5.35 -9.27 4.15
CA MET A 209 5.68 -7.85 4.04
C MET A 209 4.78 -6.99 4.94
N PRO A 210 5.26 -5.83 5.40
CA PRO A 210 4.44 -4.93 6.20
C PRO A 210 3.15 -4.55 5.46
N LYS A 211 2.03 -4.53 6.19
CA LYS A 211 0.70 -4.22 5.65
C LYS A 211 -0.05 -3.28 6.58
N LEU A 212 -0.76 -2.31 5.98
CA LEU A 212 -1.73 -1.52 6.72
C LEU A 212 -2.88 -2.45 7.11
N SER A 213 -3.11 -2.67 8.39
CA SER A 213 -4.20 -3.54 8.84
C SER A 213 -4.75 -3.17 10.21
N HIS A 214 -6.02 -3.50 10.41
CA HIS A 214 -6.71 -3.31 11.67
C HIS A 214 -7.64 -4.49 11.96
N LYS A 215 -7.60 -5.01 13.18
CA LYS A 215 -8.44 -6.11 13.62
C LYS A 215 -9.65 -5.56 14.36
N ILE A 216 -10.82 -5.97 13.94
CA ILE A 216 -12.08 -5.57 14.54
C ILE A 216 -12.89 -6.78 14.99
N LYS A 217 -13.68 -6.60 16.03
CA LYS A 217 -14.68 -7.58 16.45
C LYS A 217 -16.06 -7.12 16.00
N VAL A 218 -16.75 -8.01 15.31
CA VAL A 218 -18.09 -7.78 14.78
C VAL A 218 -19.05 -8.74 15.45
N LYS A 219 -20.12 -8.24 16.02
CA LYS A 219 -21.22 -9.08 16.54
C LYS A 219 -22.37 -9.03 15.55
N ASN A 220 -22.75 -10.19 15.01
CA ASN A 220 -23.91 -10.31 14.13
C ASN A 220 -25.21 -10.08 14.95
N PRO A 221 -26.03 -9.08 14.62
CA PRO A 221 -27.27 -8.81 15.36
C PRO A 221 -28.36 -9.87 15.17
N LYS A 222 -28.26 -10.73 14.13
CA LYS A 222 -29.25 -11.80 13.88
C LYS A 222 -28.90 -13.11 14.60
N THR A 223 -27.62 -13.49 14.56
CA THR A 223 -27.15 -14.77 15.08
C THR A 223 -26.52 -14.66 16.47
N GLU A 224 -26.20 -13.43 16.92
CA GLU A 224 -25.45 -13.10 18.13
C GLU A 224 -24.01 -13.63 18.16
N VAL A 225 -23.51 -14.17 17.05
CA VAL A 225 -22.13 -14.66 16.91
C VAL A 225 -21.18 -13.47 16.86
N GLU A 226 -20.08 -13.55 17.60
CA GLU A 226 -18.96 -12.59 17.55
C GLU A 226 -17.84 -13.16 16.70
N SER A 227 -17.44 -12.41 15.68
CA SER A 227 -16.37 -12.78 14.75
C SER A 227 -15.26 -11.73 14.75
N GLU A 228 -14.01 -12.16 14.56
CA GLU A 228 -12.88 -11.26 14.32
C GLU A 228 -12.69 -11.08 12.80
N VAL A 229 -12.64 -9.83 12.34
CA VAL A 229 -12.40 -9.49 10.95
C VAL A 229 -11.14 -8.66 10.88
N VAL A 230 -10.26 -8.99 9.91
CA VAL A 230 -9.05 -8.23 9.63
C VAL A 230 -9.27 -7.40 8.38
N LEU A 231 -9.17 -6.09 8.52
CA LEU A 231 -9.18 -5.15 7.40
C LEU A 231 -7.73 -4.95 6.95
N GLU A 232 -7.43 -5.18 5.68
CA GLU A 232 -6.10 -5.02 5.11
C GLU A 232 -6.12 -4.11 3.88
N GLY A 233 -5.11 -3.25 3.79
CA GLY A 233 -4.95 -2.29 2.71
C GLY A 233 -5.96 -1.14 2.75
N LEU A 234 -5.65 -0.08 2.01
CA LEU A 234 -6.43 1.16 2.06
C LEU A 234 -7.88 0.98 1.62
N SER A 235 -8.14 0.12 0.63
CA SER A 235 -9.48 -0.13 0.09
C SER A 235 -10.46 -0.63 1.15
N SER A 236 -10.00 -1.43 2.12
CA SER A 236 -10.84 -1.96 3.20
C SER A 236 -11.40 -0.89 4.15
N PHE A 237 -10.81 0.31 4.14
CA PHE A 237 -11.21 1.43 5.00
C PHE A 237 -12.06 2.49 4.28
N PHE A 238 -12.32 2.32 2.97
CA PHE A 238 -13.04 3.29 2.14
C PHE A 238 -14.10 2.65 1.23
N ALA A 239 -14.42 1.38 1.46
CA ALA A 239 -15.46 0.64 0.73
C ALA A 239 -16.86 0.95 1.24
#